data_8665e3dd3a2582e403e8700c11f9929e
#
_entry.id   8665e3dd3a2582e403e8700c11f9929e
#
_cell.length_a   1.000
_cell.length_b   1.000
_cell.length_c   1.000
_cell.angle_alpha   90.00
_cell.angle_beta   90.00
_cell.angle_gamma   90.00
#
_symmetry.space_group_name_H-M   'P 1'
#
loop_
_entity.id
_entity.type
_entity.pdbx_description
1 polymer ?
#
loop_
_entity_poly.entity_id
_entity_poly.type
_entity_poly.pdbx_seq_one_letter_code
_entity_poly.pdbx_strand_id
1 'polypeptide(L)'
;EANNFIQRWKANARGVDLNRNFDIGWASYIGAPAPCEEGYKGPSPASEPETQAILHTASKYKFACCISYHSSGNLIYWDYGCRGNLRQKELALANYASTIIGYPLHSTIQDAAATAGCSDYFVLKLKIPAITIETGAGECPLSTEEYPEIYKRNNNLWINLYRVMQYLI
;
A
#
# COMPACT_ATOMS: atom_id res chain seq x y z
N GLU A 1 9.69 -4.76 -28.03
CA GLU A 1 10.31 -5.01 -26.69
C GLU A 1 10.36 -3.74 -25.85
N ALA A 2 10.72 -2.58 -26.39
CA ALA A 2 10.81 -1.31 -25.65
C ALA A 2 9.44 -0.84 -25.09
N ASN A 3 8.35 -1.07 -25.79
CA ASN A 3 7.00 -0.71 -25.34
C ASN A 3 6.56 -1.51 -24.08
N ASN A 4 6.95 -2.78 -23.99
CA ASN A 4 6.65 -3.62 -22.83
C ASN A 4 7.41 -3.19 -21.56
N PHE A 5 8.60 -2.67 -21.71
CA PHE A 5 9.39 -2.17 -20.58
C PHE A 5 8.76 -0.93 -19.94
N ILE A 6 8.36 0.06 -20.74
CA ILE A 6 7.72 1.29 -20.25
C ILE A 6 6.37 1.00 -19.59
N GLN A 7 5.59 0.09 -20.17
CA GLN A 7 4.27 -0.28 -19.61
C GLN A 7 4.37 -0.98 -18.25
N ARG A 8 5.48 -1.66 -17.95
CA ARG A 8 5.72 -2.36 -16.67
C ARG A 8 6.56 -1.54 -15.70
N TRP A 9 6.84 -0.29 -16.01
CA TRP A 9 7.68 0.56 -15.17
C TRP A 9 6.98 0.93 -13.86
N LYS A 10 7.54 0.49 -12.72
CA LYS A 10 7.02 0.73 -11.37
C LYS A 10 7.75 1.85 -10.62
N ALA A 11 8.94 2.21 -11.09
CA ALA A 11 9.80 3.14 -10.38
C ALA A 11 9.49 4.61 -10.74
N ASN A 12 10.00 5.54 -9.94
CA ASN A 12 10.01 6.96 -10.31
C ASN A 12 11.06 7.25 -11.39
N ALA A 13 11.23 8.53 -11.76
CA ALA A 13 12.21 8.96 -12.77
C ALA A 13 13.67 8.67 -12.40
N ARG A 14 13.97 8.40 -11.13
CA ARG A 14 15.30 8.00 -10.64
C ARG A 14 15.50 6.49 -10.60
N GLY A 15 14.51 5.74 -11.04
CA GLY A 15 14.55 4.28 -11.02
C GLY A 15 14.32 3.67 -9.65
N VAL A 16 13.71 4.40 -8.70
CA VAL A 16 13.44 3.94 -7.34
C VAL A 16 12.00 3.45 -7.22
N ASP A 17 11.81 2.24 -6.72
CA ASP A 17 10.50 1.74 -6.30
C ASP A 17 10.07 2.48 -5.03
N LEU A 18 9.13 3.43 -5.17
CA LEU A 18 8.68 4.28 -4.07
C LEU A 18 8.09 3.48 -2.91
N ASN A 19 7.46 2.33 -3.19
CA ASN A 19 6.92 1.45 -2.15
C ASN A 19 7.98 0.53 -1.52
N ARG A 20 9.25 0.82 -1.71
CA ARG A 20 10.43 0.26 -1.04
C ARG A 20 11.31 1.33 -0.39
N ASN A 21 10.89 2.60 -0.45
CA ASN A 21 11.72 3.74 -0.03
C ASN A 21 11.34 4.31 1.35
N PHE A 22 10.38 3.73 2.07
CA PHE A 22 9.99 4.19 3.41
C PHE A 22 10.96 3.72 4.49
N ASP A 23 11.17 4.55 5.53
CA ASP A 23 12.05 4.25 6.68
C ASP A 23 11.38 3.29 7.68
N ILE A 24 11.10 2.08 7.21
CA ILE A 24 10.62 0.98 8.02
C ILE A 24 11.13 -0.34 7.43
N GLY A 25 11.96 -1.04 8.18
CA GLY A 25 12.61 -2.25 7.66
C GLY A 25 13.54 -2.02 6.46
N TRP A 26 13.76 -0.78 6.05
CA TRP A 26 14.52 -0.43 4.85
C TRP A 26 15.94 -1.00 4.86
N ALA A 27 16.63 -0.97 5.99
CA ALA A 27 17.99 -1.49 6.12
C ALA A 27 18.08 -3.01 5.92
N SER A 28 17.04 -3.74 6.34
CA SER A 28 16.96 -5.20 6.24
C SER A 28 16.31 -5.69 4.94
N TYR A 29 15.61 -4.83 4.23
CA TYR A 29 15.02 -5.18 2.93
C TYR A 29 16.12 -5.39 1.88
N ILE A 30 16.14 -6.58 1.28
CA ILE A 30 17.06 -6.92 0.19
C ILE A 30 16.38 -6.57 -1.13
N GLY A 31 16.57 -5.33 -1.58
CA GLY A 31 16.08 -4.86 -2.89
C GLY A 31 17.07 -5.13 -4.03
N ALA A 32 16.68 -4.74 -5.23
CA ALA A 32 17.57 -4.74 -6.37
C ALA A 32 18.79 -3.83 -6.13
N PRO A 33 19.97 -4.17 -6.69
CA PRO A 33 21.21 -3.43 -6.42
C PRO A 33 21.31 -2.10 -7.15
N ALA A 34 20.57 -1.89 -8.24
CA ALA A 34 20.74 -0.72 -9.10
C ALA A 34 19.40 -0.04 -9.45
N PRO A 35 19.45 1.28 -9.74
CA PRO A 35 18.28 2.00 -10.26
C PRO A 35 17.70 1.33 -11.51
N CYS A 36 16.40 1.48 -11.70
CA CYS A 36 15.64 0.91 -12.81
C CYS A 36 15.44 -0.62 -12.76
N GLU A 37 15.98 -1.29 -11.78
CA GLU A 37 15.66 -2.69 -11.50
C GLU A 37 14.44 -2.79 -10.56
N GLU A 38 13.62 -3.80 -10.77
CA GLU A 38 12.40 -3.98 -9.96
C GLU A 38 12.74 -4.16 -8.47
N GLY A 39 12.11 -3.34 -7.62
CA GLY A 39 12.33 -3.36 -6.18
C GLY A 39 13.58 -2.60 -5.71
N TYR A 40 14.23 -1.79 -6.57
CA TYR A 40 15.30 -0.92 -6.11
C TYR A 40 14.78 0.12 -5.10
N LYS A 41 15.30 0.07 -3.87
CA LYS A 41 14.80 0.83 -2.72
C LYS A 41 15.33 2.25 -2.58
N GLY A 42 16.20 2.68 -3.51
CA GLY A 42 16.91 3.96 -3.43
C GLY A 42 18.20 3.92 -2.61
N PRO A 43 18.99 5.02 -2.63
CA PRO A 43 20.28 5.09 -1.95
C PRO A 43 20.18 5.20 -0.42
N SER A 44 19.05 5.67 0.08
CA SER A 44 18.76 5.78 1.51
C SER A 44 17.24 5.76 1.76
N PRO A 45 16.77 5.48 2.99
CA PRO A 45 15.36 5.59 3.30
C PRO A 45 14.88 7.03 3.08
N ALA A 46 13.69 7.17 2.52
CA ALA A 46 13.09 8.47 2.17
C ALA A 46 13.98 9.37 1.29
N SER A 47 14.79 8.76 0.42
CA SER A 47 15.61 9.53 -0.54
C SER A 47 14.78 10.27 -1.58
N GLU A 48 13.59 9.79 -1.88
CA GLU A 48 12.78 10.28 -2.98
C GLU A 48 11.81 11.39 -2.55
N PRO A 49 11.69 12.47 -3.35
CA PRO A 49 10.81 13.59 -3.02
C PRO A 49 9.33 13.18 -2.91
N GLU A 50 8.89 12.18 -3.66
CA GLU A 50 7.53 11.64 -3.59
C GLU A 50 7.29 10.96 -2.24
N THR A 51 8.24 10.16 -1.75
CA THR A 51 8.18 9.56 -0.42
C THR A 51 8.18 10.64 0.66
N GLN A 52 9.08 11.63 0.55
CA GLN A 52 9.15 12.76 1.49
C GLN A 52 7.84 13.56 1.53
N ALA A 53 7.16 13.73 0.40
CA ALA A 53 5.87 14.44 0.34
C ALA A 53 4.79 13.70 1.16
N ILE A 54 4.73 12.37 1.07
CA ILE A 54 3.82 11.54 1.88
C ILE A 54 4.18 11.67 3.37
N LEU A 55 5.46 11.55 3.73
CA LEU A 55 5.93 11.66 5.11
C LEU A 55 5.63 13.04 5.70
N HIS A 56 5.89 14.11 4.94
CA HIS A 56 5.55 15.47 5.36
C HIS A 56 4.05 15.64 5.59
N THR A 57 3.23 15.15 4.69
CA THR A 57 1.76 15.19 4.83
C THR A 57 1.32 14.41 6.06
N ALA A 58 1.86 13.22 6.28
CA ALA A 58 1.55 12.39 7.43
C ALA A 58 1.99 13.01 8.76
N SER A 59 3.05 13.82 8.77
CA SER A 59 3.49 14.56 9.96
C SER A 59 2.62 15.79 10.27
N LYS A 60 1.99 16.36 9.26
CA LYS A 60 1.22 17.61 9.37
C LYS A 60 -0.23 17.37 9.80
N TYR A 61 -0.81 16.26 9.41
CA TYR A 61 -2.21 15.95 9.65
C TYR A 61 -2.39 14.68 10.47
N LYS A 62 -3.45 14.65 11.29
CA LYS A 62 -3.85 13.44 12.04
C LYS A 62 -4.77 12.60 11.18
N PHE A 63 -4.23 11.55 10.57
CA PHE A 63 -5.03 10.60 9.81
C PHE A 63 -5.61 9.51 10.71
N ALA A 64 -6.85 9.12 10.43
CA ALA A 64 -7.51 8.02 11.11
C ALA A 64 -7.08 6.66 10.57
N CYS A 65 -6.77 6.59 9.27
CA CYS A 65 -6.25 5.39 8.60
C CYS A 65 -5.47 5.77 7.34
N CYS A 66 -4.77 4.78 6.78
CA CYS A 66 -4.15 4.86 5.45
C CYS A 66 -4.67 3.71 4.57
N ILE A 67 -4.99 4.01 3.32
CA ILE A 67 -5.34 3.01 2.31
C ILE A 67 -4.45 3.23 1.09
N SER A 68 -3.62 2.24 0.79
CA SER A 68 -2.81 2.20 -0.42
C SER A 68 -3.53 1.41 -1.50
N TYR A 69 -3.71 2.00 -2.67
CA TYR A 69 -4.24 1.30 -3.84
C TYR A 69 -3.12 0.85 -4.76
N HIS A 70 -3.16 -0.41 -5.12
CA HIS A 70 -2.23 -1.09 -6.01
C HIS A 70 -2.99 -1.93 -7.05
N SER A 71 -2.24 -2.57 -7.92
CA SER A 71 -2.66 -3.62 -8.82
C SER A 71 -1.53 -4.65 -8.94
N SER A 72 -1.84 -5.95 -8.98
CA SER A 72 -3.16 -6.56 -9.15
C SER A 72 -3.35 -7.72 -8.16
N GLY A 73 -4.58 -8.24 -8.03
CA GLY A 73 -4.83 -9.41 -7.21
C GLY A 73 -6.26 -9.55 -6.68
N ASN A 74 -7.09 -8.49 -6.73
CA ASN A 74 -8.42 -8.46 -6.12
C ASN A 74 -8.42 -8.94 -4.65
N LEU A 75 -7.47 -8.44 -3.86
CA LEU A 75 -7.31 -8.80 -2.45
C LEU A 75 -6.95 -7.58 -1.60
N ILE A 76 -7.03 -7.73 -0.27
CA ILE A 76 -6.67 -6.70 0.68
C ILE A 76 -5.57 -7.24 1.59
N TYR A 77 -4.39 -6.62 1.53
CA TYR A 77 -3.34 -6.86 2.51
C TYR A 77 -3.61 -6.11 3.80
N TRP A 78 -3.42 -6.81 4.92
CA TRP A 78 -3.52 -6.28 6.28
C TRP A 78 -2.54 -7.02 7.19
N ASP A 79 -2.54 -6.73 8.51
CA ASP A 79 -1.72 -7.39 9.53
C ASP A 79 -0.21 -7.16 9.34
N TYR A 80 0.17 -5.88 9.30
CA TYR A 80 1.57 -5.47 9.14
C TYR A 80 2.43 -5.70 10.40
N GLY A 81 2.09 -6.67 11.24
CA GLY A 81 2.89 -7.07 12.41
C GLY A 81 2.69 -6.21 13.67
N CYS A 82 1.70 -5.33 13.68
CA CYS A 82 1.33 -4.58 14.88
C CYS A 82 0.60 -5.47 15.90
N ARG A 83 0.42 -4.98 17.13
CA ARG A 83 -0.21 -5.73 18.22
C ARG A 83 -1.24 -4.90 18.98
N GLY A 84 -2.02 -5.56 19.83
CA GLY A 84 -2.98 -4.92 20.73
C GLY A 84 -4.09 -4.16 19.99
N ASN A 85 -4.47 -3.00 20.51
CA ASN A 85 -5.56 -2.19 19.97
C ASN A 85 -5.35 -1.75 18.52
N LEU A 86 -4.09 -1.46 18.13
CA LEU A 86 -3.78 -1.07 16.76
C LEU A 86 -4.10 -2.20 15.77
N ARG A 87 -3.76 -3.45 16.10
CA ARG A 87 -4.10 -4.61 15.27
C ARG A 87 -5.61 -4.83 15.17
N GLN A 88 -6.34 -4.57 16.26
CA GLN A 88 -7.81 -4.66 16.23
C GLN A 88 -8.43 -3.60 15.31
N LYS A 89 -7.92 -2.37 15.34
CA LYS A 89 -8.35 -1.29 14.43
C LYS A 89 -8.02 -1.61 12.98
N GLU A 90 -6.84 -2.16 12.73
CA GLU A 90 -6.42 -2.58 11.39
C GLU A 90 -7.31 -3.70 10.84
N LEU A 91 -7.61 -4.72 11.66
CA LEU A 91 -8.51 -5.81 11.29
C LEU A 91 -9.94 -5.30 11.04
N ALA A 92 -10.43 -4.37 11.85
CA ALA A 92 -11.77 -3.78 11.67
C ALA A 92 -11.83 -2.99 10.35
N LEU A 93 -10.79 -2.21 10.03
CA LEU A 93 -10.65 -1.50 8.75
C LEU A 93 -10.65 -2.47 7.57
N ALA A 94 -9.85 -3.54 7.66
CA ALA A 94 -9.71 -4.55 6.62
C ALA A 94 -11.03 -5.31 6.39
N ASN A 95 -11.68 -5.79 7.44
CA ASN A 95 -12.98 -6.47 7.35
C ASN A 95 -14.04 -5.57 6.73
N TYR A 96 -14.06 -4.31 7.14
CA TYR A 96 -15.01 -3.35 6.60
C TYR A 96 -14.79 -3.11 5.11
N ALA A 97 -13.55 -2.87 4.70
CA ALA A 97 -13.20 -2.72 3.29
C ALA A 97 -13.58 -3.98 2.50
N SER A 98 -13.24 -5.17 3.01
CA SER A 98 -13.59 -6.45 2.39
C SER A 98 -15.11 -6.61 2.21
N THR A 99 -15.91 -6.21 3.19
CA THR A 99 -17.38 -6.28 3.12
C THR A 99 -17.93 -5.37 2.00
N ILE A 100 -17.34 -4.17 1.83
CA ILE A 100 -17.78 -3.21 0.81
C ILE A 100 -17.39 -3.62 -0.60
N ILE A 101 -16.11 -3.99 -0.79
CA ILE A 101 -15.54 -4.20 -2.13
C ILE A 101 -15.56 -5.67 -2.57
N GLY A 102 -15.79 -6.60 -1.64
CA GLY A 102 -15.87 -8.03 -1.92
C GLY A 102 -14.51 -8.71 -2.16
N TYR A 103 -13.39 -8.09 -1.76
CA TYR A 103 -12.07 -8.69 -1.89
C TYR A 103 -11.69 -9.47 -0.62
N PRO A 104 -11.06 -10.67 -0.75
CA PRO A 104 -10.59 -11.44 0.39
C PRO A 104 -9.42 -10.73 1.10
N LEU A 105 -9.28 -11.05 2.39
CA LEU A 105 -8.17 -10.57 3.21
C LEU A 105 -6.95 -11.50 3.08
N HIS A 106 -5.76 -10.90 3.00
CA HIS A 106 -4.48 -11.58 3.06
C HIS A 106 -3.60 -10.96 4.17
N SER A 107 -3.13 -11.80 5.10
CA SER A 107 -2.25 -11.35 6.19
C SER A 107 -0.80 -11.28 5.71
N THR A 108 -0.17 -10.11 5.81
CA THR A 108 1.24 -9.93 5.38
C THR A 108 2.25 -10.65 6.28
N ILE A 109 1.86 -11.05 7.50
CA ILE A 109 2.73 -11.85 8.38
C ILE A 109 3.09 -13.20 7.74
N GLN A 110 2.24 -13.70 6.83
CA GLN A 110 2.50 -14.95 6.11
C GLN A 110 3.56 -14.77 5.00
N ASP A 111 3.80 -13.54 4.58
CA ASP A 111 4.74 -13.19 3.51
C ASP A 111 6.07 -12.74 4.12
N ALA A 112 6.76 -13.53 4.77
CA ALA A 112 8.10 -13.49 5.42
C ALA A 112 9.04 -12.26 5.25
N ALA A 113 8.66 -11.13 4.64
CA ALA A 113 9.55 -10.00 4.37
C ALA A 113 8.92 -8.65 4.69
N ALA A 114 9.58 -7.89 5.56
CA ALA A 114 9.33 -6.45 5.69
C ALA A 114 9.55 -5.78 4.32
N THR A 115 8.56 -5.02 3.85
CA THR A 115 8.57 -4.52 2.48
C THR A 115 9.13 -3.11 2.33
N ALA A 116 9.43 -2.41 3.42
CA ALA A 116 9.79 -0.98 3.43
C ALA A 116 8.74 -0.11 2.70
N GLY A 117 7.48 -0.53 2.75
CA GLY A 117 6.37 0.08 2.05
C GLY A 117 5.65 1.16 2.84
N CYS A 118 4.72 1.84 2.16
CA CYS A 118 3.91 2.91 2.72
C CYS A 118 3.03 2.40 3.88
N SER A 119 2.28 1.32 3.67
CA SER A 119 1.38 0.76 4.69
C SER A 119 2.15 0.27 5.91
N ASP A 120 3.31 -0.39 5.72
CA ASP A 120 4.20 -0.78 6.83
C ASP A 120 4.61 0.43 7.67
N TYR A 121 4.98 1.52 7.01
CA TYR A 121 5.39 2.76 7.68
C TYR A 121 4.25 3.36 8.51
N PHE A 122 3.05 3.47 7.93
CA PHE A 122 1.90 4.00 8.66
C PHE A 122 1.57 3.15 9.89
N VAL A 123 1.54 1.83 9.77
CA VAL A 123 1.22 0.94 10.88
C VAL A 123 2.35 0.89 11.91
N LEU A 124 3.56 0.59 11.48
CA LEU A 124 4.64 0.27 12.42
C LEU A 124 5.35 1.51 12.98
N LYS A 125 5.45 2.59 12.20
CA LYS A 125 6.12 3.84 12.63
C LYS A 125 5.12 4.85 13.20
N LEU A 126 4.06 5.15 12.47
CA LEU A 126 3.09 6.18 12.86
C LEU A 126 1.98 5.68 13.77
N LYS A 127 1.80 4.35 13.91
CA LYS A 127 0.73 3.72 14.70
C LYS A 127 -0.67 4.07 14.19
N ILE A 128 -0.80 4.26 12.89
CA ILE A 128 -2.04 4.51 12.16
C ILE A 128 -2.43 3.23 11.44
N PRO A 129 -3.66 2.70 11.61
CA PRO A 129 -4.09 1.50 10.91
C PRO A 129 -4.05 1.71 9.39
N ALA A 130 -3.54 0.73 8.66
CA ALA A 130 -3.45 0.80 7.20
C ALA A 130 -3.83 -0.53 6.56
N ILE A 131 -4.27 -0.45 5.31
CA ILE A 131 -4.49 -1.59 4.42
C ILE A 131 -3.94 -1.27 3.03
N THR A 132 -3.61 -2.31 2.27
CA THR A 132 -3.31 -2.21 0.84
C THR A 132 -4.37 -2.96 0.05
N ILE A 133 -4.99 -2.30 -0.90
CA ILE A 133 -6.01 -2.86 -1.78
C ILE A 133 -5.38 -3.11 -3.15
N GLU A 134 -5.26 -4.37 -3.53
CA GLU A 134 -4.83 -4.79 -4.86
C GLU A 134 -6.04 -4.93 -5.78
N THR A 135 -6.19 -4.04 -6.75
CA THR A 135 -7.33 -4.01 -7.67
C THR A 135 -7.05 -4.76 -8.96
N GLY A 136 -8.11 -5.35 -9.55
CA GLY A 136 -8.01 -6.08 -10.81
C GLY A 136 -7.45 -7.48 -10.66
N ALA A 137 -7.82 -8.36 -11.60
CA ALA A 137 -7.46 -9.78 -11.56
C ALA A 137 -6.38 -10.16 -12.58
N GLY A 138 -6.15 -9.31 -13.59
CA GLY A 138 -5.20 -9.55 -14.67
C GLY A 138 -3.75 -9.31 -14.27
N GLU A 139 -2.86 -9.59 -15.20
CA GLU A 139 -1.45 -9.21 -15.08
C GLU A 139 -1.27 -7.70 -15.29
N CYS A 140 -0.34 -7.10 -14.56
CA CYS A 140 0.02 -5.70 -14.76
C CYS A 140 0.85 -5.49 -16.03
N PRO A 141 0.56 -4.42 -16.80
CA PRO A 141 -0.50 -3.43 -16.60
C PRO A 141 -1.88 -4.00 -16.90
N LEU A 142 -2.86 -3.68 -16.03
CA LEU A 142 -4.24 -4.12 -16.22
C LEU A 142 -4.85 -3.59 -17.52
N SER A 143 -5.75 -4.36 -18.12
CA SER A 143 -6.57 -3.87 -19.23
C SER A 143 -7.48 -2.73 -18.75
N THR A 144 -7.64 -1.70 -19.58
CA THR A 144 -8.60 -0.62 -19.33
C THR A 144 -10.05 -1.11 -19.27
N GLU A 145 -10.34 -2.28 -19.80
CA GLU A 145 -11.65 -2.94 -19.72
C GLU A 145 -12.02 -3.39 -18.32
N GLU A 146 -11.04 -3.59 -17.42
CA GLU A 146 -11.29 -3.91 -16.00
C GLU A 146 -11.73 -2.69 -15.18
N TYR A 147 -11.43 -1.46 -15.63
CA TYR A 147 -11.68 -0.24 -14.88
C TYR A 147 -13.14 -0.05 -14.41
N PRO A 148 -14.19 -0.29 -15.26
CA PRO A 148 -15.57 -0.10 -14.81
C PRO A 148 -15.94 -0.98 -13.61
N GLU A 149 -15.49 -2.23 -13.58
CA GLU A 149 -15.77 -3.14 -12.47
C GLU A 149 -14.96 -2.78 -11.22
N ILE A 150 -13.67 -2.42 -11.38
CA ILE A 150 -12.82 -1.93 -10.31
C ILE A 150 -13.43 -0.69 -9.67
N TYR A 151 -13.84 0.28 -10.49
CA TYR A 151 -14.48 1.51 -10.02
C TYR A 151 -15.78 1.23 -9.26
N LYS A 152 -16.66 0.41 -9.84
CA LYS A 152 -17.93 0.04 -9.23
C LYS A 152 -17.78 -0.58 -7.85
N ARG A 153 -16.78 -1.45 -7.64
CA ARG A 153 -16.49 -2.07 -6.35
C ARG A 153 -15.94 -1.09 -5.33
N ASN A 154 -15.08 -0.17 -5.75
CA ASN A 154 -14.31 0.66 -4.84
C ASN A 154 -14.90 2.05 -4.57
N ASN A 155 -15.76 2.60 -5.45
CA ASN A 155 -16.24 3.98 -5.37
C ASN A 155 -16.98 4.33 -4.09
N ASN A 156 -17.62 3.37 -3.44
CA ASN A 156 -18.38 3.58 -2.22
C ASN A 156 -17.57 3.39 -0.94
N LEU A 157 -16.32 2.89 -1.04
CA LEU A 157 -15.52 2.58 0.15
C LEU A 157 -15.30 3.83 1.01
N TRP A 158 -14.89 4.94 0.42
CA TRP A 158 -14.53 6.15 1.15
C TRP A 158 -15.70 6.79 1.90
N ILE A 159 -16.87 6.90 1.26
CA ILE A 159 -18.07 7.46 1.90
C ILE A 159 -18.52 6.59 3.07
N ASN A 160 -18.50 5.28 2.87
CA ASN A 160 -18.90 4.35 3.90
C ASN A 160 -17.87 4.26 5.02
N LEU A 161 -16.59 4.29 4.69
CA LEU A 161 -15.49 4.28 5.66
C LEU A 161 -15.56 5.48 6.59
N TYR A 162 -15.80 6.69 6.07
CA TYR A 162 -15.96 7.89 6.89
C TYR A 162 -17.02 7.71 7.98
N ARG A 163 -18.15 7.08 7.66
CA ARG A 163 -19.22 6.81 8.60
C ARG A 163 -18.82 5.86 9.73
N VAL A 164 -17.98 4.88 9.42
CA VAL A 164 -17.56 3.85 10.40
C VAL A 164 -16.37 4.31 11.22
N MET A 165 -15.45 5.06 10.64
CA MET A 165 -14.27 5.57 11.35
C MET A 165 -14.64 6.46 12.54
N GLN A 166 -15.80 7.11 12.52
CA GLN A 166 -16.32 7.86 13.67
C GLN A 166 -16.59 6.97 14.90
N TYR A 167 -16.75 5.67 14.70
CA TYR A 167 -16.98 4.68 15.78
C TYR A 167 -15.74 3.84 16.10
N LEU A 168 -14.69 3.92 15.29
CA LEU A 168 -13.44 3.16 15.46
C LEU A 168 -12.30 3.98 16.10
N ILE A 169 -12.44 5.29 16.19
CA ILE A 169 -11.52 6.22 16.83
C ILE A 169 -11.91 6.39 18.29
#